data_ac8c58be8cfad27920b975b9ad2cb529
#
_entry.id   ac8c58be8cfad27920b975b9ad2cb529
#
_cell.length_a   1.000
_cell.length_b   1.000
_cell.length_c   1.000
_cell.angle_alpha   90.00
_cell.angle_beta   90.00
_cell.angle_gamma   90.00
#
_symmetry.space_group_name_H-M   'P 1'
#
loop_
_entity.id
_entity.type
_entity.pdbx_description
1 polymer ?
#
loop_
_entity_poly.entity_id
_entity_poly.type
_entity_poly.pdbx_seq_one_letter_code
_entity_poly.pdbx_strand_id
1 'polypeptide(L)'
;DQWVVVAGHRQARTFLPPSSECPLCPTRGDQLTEVPESDYDVAVFENRFPSMTQNAVAESADGDVIRPGFGRCEVVCFTSAHGSPLAKVSAERIALVLEAWIDRDRDLSAIPGVEYVFIFENRGVEIGVTLSHPHGQIYAYPFVPPRDEKIRSSARAHRELTGGNLFDDVLAFERQSGERILYDGEHWTAFVPQAARWPFEVQMFPKRGISRLPELSAPEKLEFATMYLSILQALDRVLGVEMPYIAAWHQAPVHAHDDDSRLFLEVFSLRRAAGKLKYLAGSESAAGVWINDISPEAAAQALRQQ
;
A
#
# COMPACT_ATOMS: atom_id res chain seq x y z
N ASP A 1 -10.01 -13.27 -16.98
CA ASP A 1 -9.31 -12.22 -17.72
C ASP A 1 -8.41 -11.42 -16.76
N GLN A 2 -7.26 -12.00 -16.43
CA GLN A 2 -6.28 -11.41 -15.51
C GLN A 2 -4.86 -11.71 -15.98
N TRP A 3 -3.97 -10.73 -15.83
CA TRP A 3 -2.54 -10.93 -16.08
C TRP A 3 -1.86 -11.60 -14.89
N VAL A 4 -0.98 -12.55 -15.19
CA VAL A 4 -0.09 -13.20 -14.21
C VAL A 4 1.35 -12.88 -14.58
N VAL A 5 2.08 -12.26 -13.66
CA VAL A 5 3.51 -11.97 -13.84
C VAL A 5 4.33 -13.19 -13.42
N VAL A 6 5.06 -13.78 -14.38
CA VAL A 6 5.96 -14.91 -14.12
C VAL A 6 7.39 -14.39 -13.93
N ALA A 7 7.96 -14.55 -12.73
CA ALA A 7 9.27 -14.05 -12.34
C ALA A 7 10.09 -15.15 -11.63
N GLY A 8 10.46 -16.21 -12.35
CA GLY A 8 11.13 -17.41 -11.80
C GLY A 8 12.47 -17.13 -11.12
N HIS A 9 13.22 -16.11 -11.57
CA HIS A 9 14.50 -15.69 -10.97
C HIS A 9 14.38 -15.22 -9.51
N ARG A 10 13.16 -14.85 -9.04
CA ARG A 10 12.92 -14.40 -7.67
C ARG A 10 13.02 -15.51 -6.62
N GLN A 11 13.11 -16.78 -7.01
CA GLN A 11 13.30 -17.88 -6.06
C GLN A 11 14.64 -17.79 -5.31
N ALA A 12 15.66 -17.13 -5.89
CA ALA A 12 16.98 -16.94 -5.29
C ALA A 12 17.10 -15.67 -4.42
N ARG A 13 15.97 -14.98 -4.11
CA ARG A 13 16.03 -13.75 -3.30
C ARG A 13 16.48 -14.02 -1.86
N THR A 14 17.16 -13.01 -1.27
CA THR A 14 17.56 -13.02 0.14
C THR A 14 16.36 -13.23 1.07
N PHE A 15 16.50 -14.05 2.10
CA PHE A 15 15.44 -14.37 3.04
C PHE A 15 15.93 -14.22 4.49
N LEU A 16 15.40 -13.24 5.21
CA LEU A 16 15.62 -12.96 6.64
C LEU A 16 17.10 -13.06 7.06
N PRO A 17 18.01 -12.28 6.44
CA PRO A 17 19.40 -12.26 6.85
C PRO A 17 19.52 -11.68 8.27
N PRO A 18 20.62 -11.99 8.99
CA PRO A 18 20.94 -11.27 10.23
C PRO A 18 20.99 -9.76 10.00
N SER A 19 20.67 -8.97 11.00
CA SER A 19 20.70 -7.49 10.86
C SER A 19 22.06 -6.94 10.45
N SER A 20 23.14 -7.65 10.83
CA SER A 20 24.51 -7.34 10.41
C SER A 20 24.79 -7.57 8.92
N GLU A 21 23.96 -8.34 8.22
CA GLU A 21 24.09 -8.68 6.80
C GLU A 21 22.93 -8.12 5.96
N CYS A 22 22.16 -7.19 6.52
CA CYS A 22 21.01 -6.61 5.87
C CYS A 22 21.43 -5.78 4.65
N PRO A 23 20.93 -6.12 3.43
CA PRO A 23 21.28 -5.38 2.22
C PRO A 23 20.68 -3.97 2.13
N LEU A 24 19.68 -3.65 2.96
CA LEU A 24 19.03 -2.35 2.99
C LEU A 24 19.60 -1.38 4.03
N CYS A 25 20.49 -1.86 4.91
CA CYS A 25 21.21 -0.98 5.82
C CYS A 25 22.23 -0.13 5.05
N PRO A 26 22.61 1.05 5.57
CA PRO A 26 23.69 1.85 5.02
C PRO A 26 25.00 1.05 4.89
N THR A 27 25.77 1.30 3.84
CA THR A 27 27.13 0.76 3.69
C THR A 27 28.02 1.27 4.83
N ARG A 28 28.75 0.35 5.49
CA ARG A 28 29.66 0.68 6.59
C ARG A 28 30.99 -0.09 6.41
N GLY A 29 32.08 0.67 6.29
CA GLY A 29 33.41 0.09 6.07
C GLY A 29 33.42 -0.79 4.80
N ASP A 30 33.85 -2.02 4.94
CA ASP A 30 33.97 -2.98 3.83
C ASP A 30 32.64 -3.73 3.52
N GLN A 31 31.60 -3.49 4.32
CA GLN A 31 30.30 -4.12 4.11
C GLN A 31 29.48 -3.28 3.10
N LEU A 32 29.58 -3.67 1.83
CA LEU A 32 28.81 -3.05 0.75
C LEU A 32 27.35 -3.55 0.79
N THR A 33 26.41 -2.62 0.64
CA THR A 33 24.96 -2.89 0.60
C THR A 33 24.34 -2.26 -0.64
N GLU A 34 23.01 -2.35 -0.79
CA GLU A 34 22.28 -1.66 -1.88
C GLU A 34 22.31 -0.12 -1.72
N VAL A 35 22.58 0.38 -0.50
CA VAL A 35 22.68 1.81 -0.20
C VAL A 35 24.13 2.17 0.07
N PRO A 36 24.84 2.81 -0.90
CA PRO A 36 26.28 3.10 -0.77
C PRO A 36 26.60 4.16 0.29
N GLU A 37 25.64 5.00 0.64
CA GLU A 37 25.82 6.06 1.64
C GLU A 37 25.92 5.47 3.06
N SER A 38 26.67 6.14 3.94
CA SER A 38 26.82 5.73 5.35
C SER A 38 25.61 6.05 6.23
N ASP A 39 24.72 6.93 5.77
CA ASP A 39 23.45 7.29 6.40
C ASP A 39 22.50 7.89 5.34
N TYR A 40 21.19 7.82 5.59
CA TYR A 40 20.17 8.40 4.71
C TYR A 40 18.87 8.69 5.47
N ASP A 41 18.10 9.61 4.96
CA ASP A 41 16.75 9.87 5.45
C ASP A 41 15.73 8.94 4.82
N VAL A 42 15.70 8.89 3.49
CA VAL A 42 14.93 7.96 2.67
C VAL A 42 15.81 7.54 1.50
N ALA A 43 15.86 6.26 1.17
CA ALA A 43 16.58 5.77 0.02
C ALA A 43 15.62 5.04 -0.94
N VAL A 44 15.73 5.35 -2.25
CA VAL A 44 14.93 4.70 -3.30
C VAL A 44 15.86 4.17 -4.36
N PHE A 45 15.65 2.91 -4.75
CA PHE A 45 16.44 2.26 -5.81
C PHE A 45 15.66 1.14 -6.48
N GLU A 46 16.10 0.71 -7.64
CA GLU A 46 15.49 -0.40 -8.36
C GLU A 46 15.65 -1.70 -7.57
N ASN A 47 14.57 -2.48 -7.49
CA ASN A 47 14.60 -3.78 -6.82
C ASN A 47 15.59 -4.72 -7.53
N ARG A 48 16.55 -5.28 -6.80
CA ARG A 48 17.54 -6.23 -7.32
C ARG A 48 16.93 -7.49 -7.94
N PHE A 49 15.73 -7.88 -7.48
CA PHE A 49 14.97 -9.02 -7.99
C PHE A 49 13.60 -8.54 -8.49
N PRO A 50 13.55 -7.71 -9.55
CA PRO A 50 12.31 -7.08 -9.99
C PRO A 50 11.36 -8.13 -10.58
N SER A 51 10.06 -7.99 -10.32
CA SER A 51 9.04 -8.81 -10.98
C SER A 51 8.81 -8.40 -12.42
N MET A 52 9.11 -7.14 -12.73
CA MET A 52 8.96 -6.51 -14.06
C MET A 52 10.14 -5.57 -14.28
N THR A 53 10.54 -5.41 -15.54
CA THR A 53 11.65 -4.54 -15.93
C THR A 53 11.36 -3.84 -17.24
N GLN A 54 11.92 -2.63 -17.45
CA GLN A 54 11.78 -1.88 -18.70
C GLN A 54 12.42 -2.60 -19.91
N ASN A 55 13.38 -3.47 -19.68
CA ASN A 55 14.08 -4.23 -20.70
C ASN A 55 13.56 -5.67 -20.85
N ALA A 56 12.32 -5.93 -20.45
CA ALA A 56 11.73 -7.26 -20.55
C ALA A 56 11.58 -7.70 -21.99
N VAL A 57 11.96 -8.96 -22.25
CA VAL A 57 11.79 -9.62 -23.55
C VAL A 57 10.88 -10.83 -23.34
N ALA A 58 9.85 -11.00 -24.16
CA ALA A 58 9.04 -12.19 -24.14
C ALA A 58 9.80 -13.37 -24.74
N GLU A 59 9.82 -14.51 -24.04
CA GLU A 59 10.45 -15.74 -24.56
C GLU A 59 9.66 -16.36 -25.74
N SER A 60 8.36 -16.04 -25.86
CA SER A 60 7.52 -16.40 -27.01
C SER A 60 6.56 -15.25 -27.31
N ALA A 61 6.35 -14.98 -28.61
CA ALA A 61 5.47 -13.92 -29.06
C ALA A 61 4.10 -14.48 -29.47
N ASP A 62 3.28 -14.81 -28.50
CA ASP A 62 1.83 -14.92 -28.71
C ASP A 62 1.19 -13.65 -28.12
N GLY A 63 1.15 -12.59 -28.95
CA GLY A 63 0.94 -11.22 -28.53
C GLY A 63 -0.33 -10.91 -27.73
N ASP A 64 -1.33 -11.80 -27.78
CA ASP A 64 -2.58 -11.63 -27.04
C ASP A 64 -2.57 -12.36 -25.70
N VAL A 65 -1.76 -13.42 -25.55
CA VAL A 65 -1.72 -14.30 -24.38
C VAL A 65 -0.44 -14.08 -23.56
N ILE A 66 0.69 -13.83 -24.23
CA ILE A 66 1.99 -13.66 -23.58
C ILE A 66 2.57 -12.31 -24.03
N ARG A 67 2.91 -11.47 -23.05
CA ARG A 67 3.54 -10.17 -23.24
C ARG A 67 4.83 -10.08 -22.46
N PRO A 68 5.80 -9.24 -22.87
CA PRO A 68 6.96 -8.95 -22.03
C PRO A 68 6.51 -8.48 -20.64
N GLY A 69 7.19 -8.92 -19.59
CA GLY A 69 7.00 -8.44 -18.22
C GLY A 69 7.50 -7.00 -18.04
N PHE A 70 7.03 -6.08 -18.91
CA PHE A 70 7.39 -4.67 -18.89
C PHE A 70 6.90 -3.99 -17.61
N GLY A 71 7.71 -3.08 -17.09
CA GLY A 71 7.38 -2.28 -15.93
C GLY A 71 8.62 -1.89 -15.14
N ARG A 72 8.43 -1.46 -13.89
CA ARG A 72 9.52 -1.16 -12.98
C ARG A 72 9.13 -1.50 -11.56
N CYS A 73 10.10 -2.01 -10.80
CA CYS A 73 9.93 -2.32 -9.38
C CYS A 73 11.00 -1.58 -8.58
N GLU A 74 10.59 -0.75 -7.62
CA GLU A 74 11.48 0.00 -6.75
C GLU A 74 11.30 -0.39 -5.29
N VAL A 75 12.36 -0.25 -4.51
CA VAL A 75 12.39 -0.36 -3.05
C VAL A 75 12.52 1.04 -2.46
N VAL A 76 11.75 1.33 -1.43
CA VAL A 76 11.79 2.60 -0.68
C VAL A 76 12.13 2.27 0.76
N CYS A 77 13.36 2.53 1.19
CA CYS A 77 13.76 2.41 2.59
C CYS A 77 13.36 3.69 3.34
N PHE A 78 12.59 3.55 4.40
CA PHE A 78 11.98 4.68 5.11
C PHE A 78 12.91 5.37 6.10
N THR A 79 13.99 4.73 6.46
CA THR A 79 15.00 5.21 7.42
C THR A 79 16.24 4.34 7.34
N SER A 80 17.40 4.88 7.67
CA SER A 80 18.65 4.13 7.81
C SER A 80 18.68 3.22 9.05
N ALA A 81 17.75 3.40 9.99
CA ALA A 81 17.67 2.65 11.24
C ALA A 81 16.92 1.31 11.04
N HIS A 82 17.64 0.18 11.09
CA HIS A 82 17.12 -1.16 10.84
C HIS A 82 15.89 -1.54 11.67
N GLY A 83 15.78 -1.09 12.91
CA GLY A 83 14.73 -1.48 13.85
C GLY A 83 13.62 -0.46 14.05
N SER A 84 13.45 0.52 13.16
CA SER A 84 12.51 1.64 13.32
C SER A 84 11.37 1.61 12.29
N PRO A 85 10.33 0.73 12.47
CA PRO A 85 9.17 0.72 11.59
C PRO A 85 8.43 2.06 11.61
N LEU A 86 7.60 2.34 10.60
CA LEU A 86 6.86 3.62 10.48
C LEU A 86 6.03 3.97 11.73
N ALA A 87 5.55 2.99 12.48
CA ALA A 87 4.84 3.23 13.75
C ALA A 87 5.74 3.84 14.86
N LYS A 88 7.06 3.80 14.70
CA LYS A 88 8.05 4.28 15.69
C LYS A 88 8.87 5.49 15.22
N VAL A 89 8.66 5.95 14.00
CA VAL A 89 9.32 7.17 13.49
C VAL A 89 8.49 8.42 13.80
N SER A 90 9.02 9.61 13.54
CA SER A 90 8.28 10.86 13.71
C SER A 90 7.31 11.12 12.54
N ALA A 91 6.32 11.99 12.75
CA ALA A 91 5.42 12.41 11.69
C ALA A 91 6.16 13.13 10.55
N GLU A 92 7.23 13.88 10.86
CA GLU A 92 8.09 14.53 9.86
C GLU A 92 8.77 13.48 8.96
N ARG A 93 9.18 12.34 9.52
CA ARG A 93 9.74 11.23 8.75
C ARG A 93 8.68 10.62 7.82
N ILE A 94 7.46 10.44 8.28
CA ILE A 94 6.34 9.97 7.43
C ILE A 94 6.04 10.97 6.32
N ALA A 95 6.06 12.27 6.61
CA ALA A 95 5.87 13.30 5.59
C ALA A 95 6.97 13.24 4.52
N LEU A 96 8.22 13.00 4.90
CA LEU A 96 9.33 12.83 3.95
C LEU A 96 9.16 11.57 3.08
N VAL A 97 8.72 10.47 3.67
CA VAL A 97 8.40 9.24 2.92
C VAL A 97 7.26 9.49 1.92
N LEU A 98 6.24 10.24 2.31
CA LEU A 98 5.15 10.64 1.42
C LEU A 98 5.66 11.49 0.24
N GLU A 99 6.57 12.43 0.49
CA GLU A 99 7.19 13.22 -0.60
C GLU A 99 7.99 12.32 -1.55
N ALA A 100 8.71 11.34 -1.04
CA ALA A 100 9.41 10.35 -1.87
C ALA A 100 8.43 9.52 -2.71
N TRP A 101 7.30 9.08 -2.16
CA TRP A 101 6.26 8.39 -2.91
C TRP A 101 5.66 9.26 -4.02
N ILE A 102 5.39 10.54 -3.75
CA ILE A 102 4.88 11.51 -4.72
C ILE A 102 5.89 11.76 -5.85
N ASP A 103 7.16 11.93 -5.52
CA ASP A 103 8.24 12.10 -6.50
C ASP A 103 8.34 10.87 -7.43
N ARG A 104 8.36 9.68 -6.84
CA ARG A 104 8.43 8.44 -7.62
C ARG A 104 7.18 8.20 -8.46
N ASP A 105 5.98 8.53 -7.93
CA ASP A 105 4.75 8.43 -8.72
C ASP A 105 4.81 9.29 -10.00
N ARG A 106 5.34 10.53 -9.90
CA ARG A 106 5.51 11.41 -11.06
C ARG A 106 6.48 10.81 -12.08
N ASP A 107 7.65 10.39 -11.63
CA ASP A 107 8.69 9.85 -12.50
C ASP A 107 8.25 8.55 -13.19
N LEU A 108 7.68 7.62 -12.42
CA LEU A 108 7.24 6.34 -12.95
C LEU A 108 6.04 6.47 -13.89
N SER A 109 5.16 7.42 -13.61
CA SER A 109 4.03 7.74 -14.50
C SER A 109 4.45 8.34 -15.83
N ALA A 110 5.64 8.94 -15.91
CA ALA A 110 6.19 9.49 -17.13
C ALA A 110 6.82 8.42 -18.05
N ILE A 111 7.00 7.19 -17.57
CA ILE A 111 7.56 6.09 -18.36
C ILE A 111 6.54 5.64 -19.40
N PRO A 112 6.84 5.68 -20.72
CA PRO A 112 5.93 5.22 -21.76
C PRO A 112 5.52 3.76 -21.55
N GLY A 113 4.22 3.47 -21.58
CA GLY A 113 3.67 2.13 -21.40
C GLY A 113 3.35 1.78 -19.93
N VAL A 114 3.61 2.66 -18.97
CA VAL A 114 3.10 2.51 -17.61
C VAL A 114 1.66 3.02 -17.55
N GLU A 115 0.76 2.15 -17.09
CA GLU A 115 -0.67 2.44 -16.94
C GLU A 115 -1.07 2.68 -15.48
N TYR A 116 -0.32 2.12 -14.52
CA TYR A 116 -0.63 2.24 -13.11
C TYR A 116 0.63 2.21 -12.23
N VAL A 117 0.71 3.11 -11.26
CA VAL A 117 1.77 3.13 -10.23
C VAL A 117 1.17 2.67 -8.90
N PHE A 118 1.63 1.53 -8.40
CA PHE A 118 1.16 0.90 -7.18
C PHE A 118 2.21 1.00 -6.08
N ILE A 119 1.90 1.75 -5.04
CA ILE A 119 2.77 2.01 -3.90
C ILE A 119 2.26 1.22 -2.71
N PHE A 120 3.11 0.41 -2.08
CA PHE A 120 2.70 -0.44 -0.96
C PHE A 120 3.83 -0.72 0.02
N GLU A 121 3.45 -1.07 1.23
CA GLU A 121 4.32 -1.60 2.27
C GLU A 121 3.79 -2.95 2.74
N ASN A 122 4.71 -3.89 2.94
CA ASN A 122 4.46 -5.14 3.65
C ASN A 122 5.26 -5.13 4.95
N ARG A 123 4.61 -5.31 6.10
CA ARG A 123 5.25 -5.40 7.40
C ARG A 123 4.96 -6.74 8.06
N GLY A 124 6.01 -7.40 8.54
CA GLY A 124 5.90 -8.65 9.30
C GLY A 124 6.15 -9.89 8.47
N VAL A 125 6.74 -10.89 9.11
CA VAL A 125 7.07 -12.18 8.48
C VAL A 125 5.83 -12.95 8.05
N GLU A 126 4.71 -12.72 8.74
CA GLU A 126 3.40 -13.33 8.45
C GLU A 126 2.82 -12.88 7.09
N ILE A 127 3.24 -11.73 6.60
CA ILE A 127 2.90 -11.21 5.26
C ILE A 127 3.87 -11.74 4.19
N GLY A 128 4.93 -12.46 4.59
CA GLY A 128 5.96 -12.94 3.69
C GLY A 128 7.08 -11.92 3.44
N VAL A 129 7.28 -10.99 4.35
CA VAL A 129 8.42 -10.06 4.32
C VAL A 129 9.72 -10.85 4.45
N THR A 130 10.67 -10.60 3.55
CA THR A 130 11.96 -11.30 3.49
C THR A 130 13.13 -10.48 4.02
N LEU A 131 12.95 -9.20 4.28
CA LEU A 131 13.93 -8.29 4.86
C LEU A 131 13.25 -7.48 5.97
N SER A 132 13.77 -7.56 7.20
CA SER A 132 13.17 -6.90 8.37
C SER A 132 13.43 -5.39 8.44
N HIS A 133 14.36 -4.85 7.67
CA HIS A 133 14.59 -3.41 7.56
C HIS A 133 13.32 -2.71 7.03
N PRO A 134 12.83 -1.63 7.66
CA PRO A 134 11.60 -0.97 7.25
C PRO A 134 11.66 -0.42 5.83
N HIS A 135 10.85 -0.98 4.95
CA HIS A 135 10.81 -0.58 3.56
C HIS A 135 9.44 -0.82 2.94
N GLY A 136 9.11 -0.02 1.92
CA GLY A 136 8.01 -0.25 1.00
C GLY A 136 8.51 -0.56 -0.40
N GLN A 137 7.58 -0.74 -1.31
CA GLN A 137 7.85 -1.00 -2.71
C GLN A 137 6.93 -0.17 -3.59
N ILE A 138 7.40 0.12 -4.80
CA ILE A 138 6.60 0.76 -5.84
C ILE A 138 6.69 -0.09 -7.10
N TYR A 139 5.53 -0.49 -7.62
CA TYR A 139 5.44 -1.22 -8.87
C TYR A 139 4.75 -0.37 -9.93
N ALA A 140 5.42 -0.14 -11.04
CA ALA A 140 4.84 0.49 -12.22
C ALA A 140 4.39 -0.62 -13.18
N TYR A 141 3.06 -0.77 -13.32
CA TYR A 141 2.43 -1.79 -14.14
C TYR A 141 2.10 -1.28 -15.53
N PRO A 142 2.18 -2.12 -16.58
CA PRO A 142 1.70 -1.81 -17.92
C PRO A 142 0.20 -2.11 -18.10
N PHE A 143 -0.53 -2.24 -17.00
CA PHE A 143 -1.97 -2.49 -16.92
C PHE A 143 -2.53 -1.98 -15.60
N VAL A 144 -3.83 -1.74 -15.55
CA VAL A 144 -4.53 -1.42 -14.29
C VAL A 144 -4.73 -2.72 -13.50
N PRO A 145 -4.36 -2.78 -12.20
CA PRO A 145 -4.58 -3.97 -11.38
C PRO A 145 -6.06 -4.36 -11.31
N PRO A 146 -6.39 -5.67 -11.33
CA PRO A 146 -7.78 -6.13 -11.38
C PRO A 146 -8.68 -5.59 -10.28
N ARG A 147 -8.11 -5.35 -9.09
CA ARG A 147 -8.85 -4.78 -7.96
C ARG A 147 -9.23 -3.32 -8.22
N ASP A 148 -8.29 -2.54 -8.71
CA ASP A 148 -8.52 -1.12 -9.01
C ASP A 148 -9.48 -0.96 -10.18
N GLU A 149 -9.41 -1.82 -11.19
CA GLU A 149 -10.39 -1.84 -12.28
C GLU A 149 -11.80 -2.19 -11.77
N LYS A 150 -11.93 -3.13 -10.84
CA LYS A 150 -13.21 -3.45 -10.19
C LYS A 150 -13.76 -2.28 -9.38
N ILE A 151 -12.91 -1.57 -8.64
CA ILE A 151 -13.30 -0.36 -7.89
C ILE A 151 -13.84 0.70 -8.86
N ARG A 152 -13.10 0.98 -9.95
CA ARG A 152 -13.51 1.95 -10.98
C ARG A 152 -14.82 1.57 -11.67
N SER A 153 -14.98 0.30 -12.04
CA SER A 153 -16.22 -0.16 -12.66
C SER A 153 -17.43 -0.03 -11.71
N SER A 154 -17.23 -0.28 -10.42
CA SER A 154 -18.27 -0.07 -9.39
C SER A 154 -18.60 1.41 -9.22
N ALA A 155 -17.61 2.31 -9.22
CA ALA A 155 -17.81 3.75 -9.14
C ALA A 155 -18.59 4.28 -10.36
N ARG A 156 -18.26 3.80 -11.56
CA ARG A 156 -18.97 4.12 -12.80
C ARG A 156 -20.43 3.68 -12.76
N ALA A 157 -20.68 2.43 -12.38
CA ALA A 157 -22.03 1.90 -12.25
C ALA A 157 -22.86 2.68 -11.20
N HIS A 158 -22.24 3.07 -10.07
CA HIS A 158 -22.89 3.89 -9.07
C HIS A 158 -23.29 5.27 -9.64
N ARG A 159 -22.37 5.93 -10.35
CA ARG A 159 -22.65 7.23 -10.99
C ARG A 159 -23.75 7.14 -12.04
N GLU A 160 -23.75 6.09 -12.86
CA GLU A 160 -24.80 5.85 -13.85
C GLU A 160 -26.19 5.66 -13.18
N LEU A 161 -26.22 5.01 -12.02
CA LEU A 161 -27.45 4.72 -11.29
C LEU A 161 -27.96 5.92 -10.48
N THR A 162 -27.07 6.66 -9.81
CA THR A 162 -27.43 7.68 -8.80
C THR A 162 -27.15 9.11 -9.24
N GLY A 163 -26.26 9.32 -10.23
CA GLY A 163 -25.69 10.60 -10.58
C GLY A 163 -24.63 11.12 -9.60
N GLY A 164 -24.38 10.40 -8.49
CA GLY A 164 -23.42 10.74 -7.43
C GLY A 164 -22.04 10.09 -7.62
N ASN A 165 -21.10 10.51 -6.79
CA ASN A 165 -19.79 9.88 -6.70
C ASN A 165 -19.77 8.83 -5.58
N LEU A 166 -19.44 7.57 -5.90
CA LEU A 166 -19.44 6.45 -4.94
C LEU A 166 -18.62 6.74 -3.69
N PHE A 167 -17.44 7.32 -3.85
CA PHE A 167 -16.54 7.56 -2.73
C PHE A 167 -17.02 8.68 -1.81
N ASP A 168 -17.61 9.74 -2.39
CA ASP A 168 -18.21 10.84 -1.62
C ASP A 168 -19.43 10.34 -0.84
N ASP A 169 -20.25 9.48 -1.42
CA ASP A 169 -21.40 8.88 -0.76
C ASP A 169 -20.97 7.94 0.38
N VAL A 170 -19.92 7.13 0.18
CA VAL A 170 -19.33 6.28 1.23
C VAL A 170 -18.77 7.12 2.37
N LEU A 171 -18.00 8.18 2.07
CA LEU A 171 -17.44 9.07 3.08
C LEU A 171 -18.54 9.78 3.88
N ALA A 172 -19.57 10.27 3.19
CA ALA A 172 -20.72 10.93 3.84
C ALA A 172 -21.46 9.95 4.77
N PHE A 173 -21.68 8.72 4.32
CA PHE A 173 -22.33 7.67 5.10
C PHE A 173 -21.52 7.32 6.36
N GLU A 174 -20.20 7.06 6.23
CA GLU A 174 -19.35 6.72 7.36
C GLU A 174 -19.24 7.86 8.39
N ARG A 175 -19.11 9.10 7.92
CA ARG A 175 -19.07 10.28 8.79
C ARG A 175 -20.40 10.55 9.48
N GLN A 176 -21.53 10.33 8.79
CA GLN A 176 -22.86 10.48 9.39
C GLN A 176 -23.13 9.41 10.45
N SER A 177 -22.76 8.15 10.21
CA SER A 177 -22.87 7.07 11.18
C SER A 177 -21.96 7.31 12.40
N GLY A 178 -20.70 7.68 12.17
CA GLY A 178 -19.69 7.86 13.20
C GLY A 178 -19.20 6.55 13.87
N GLU A 179 -19.90 5.44 13.66
CA GLU A 179 -19.64 4.18 14.38
C GLU A 179 -18.26 3.59 14.06
N ARG A 180 -17.79 3.74 12.83
CA ARG A 180 -16.55 3.16 12.34
C ARG A 180 -15.43 4.17 12.10
N ILE A 181 -15.64 5.44 12.43
CA ILE A 181 -14.64 6.51 12.30
C ILE A 181 -13.54 6.32 13.33
N LEU A 182 -12.30 6.38 12.88
CA LEU A 182 -11.08 6.37 13.71
C LEU A 182 -10.45 7.75 13.80
N TYR A 183 -10.55 8.53 12.73
CA TYR A 183 -10.02 9.88 12.63
C TYR A 183 -10.91 10.70 11.69
N ASP A 184 -11.27 11.92 12.06
CA ASP A 184 -11.99 12.88 11.22
C ASP A 184 -11.41 14.28 11.44
N GLY A 185 -10.28 14.57 10.78
CA GLY A 185 -9.56 15.84 10.86
C GLY A 185 -10.08 16.90 9.88
N GLU A 186 -9.28 17.89 9.60
CA GLU A 186 -9.62 18.96 8.65
C GLU A 186 -9.61 18.46 7.20
N HIS A 187 -8.59 17.69 6.83
CA HIS A 187 -8.34 17.26 5.46
C HIS A 187 -8.54 15.77 5.22
N TRP A 188 -8.54 14.93 6.26
CA TRP A 188 -8.59 13.48 6.14
C TRP A 188 -9.67 12.85 7.01
N THR A 189 -10.20 11.72 6.53
CA THR A 189 -11.05 10.83 7.31
C THR A 189 -10.48 9.42 7.23
N ALA A 190 -10.34 8.74 8.39
CA ALA A 190 -9.97 7.34 8.47
C ALA A 190 -11.07 6.53 9.17
N PHE A 191 -11.43 5.38 8.63
CA PHE A 191 -12.49 4.54 9.15
C PHE A 191 -12.25 3.06 8.83
N VAL A 192 -12.88 2.16 9.59
CA VAL A 192 -13.02 0.76 9.24
C VAL A 192 -14.17 0.63 8.24
N PRO A 193 -13.95 0.18 7.00
CA PRO A 193 -15.03 0.14 6.01
C PRO A 193 -16.13 -0.84 6.41
N GLN A 194 -17.40 -0.52 6.11
CA GLN A 194 -18.55 -1.39 6.41
C GLN A 194 -18.38 -2.81 5.85
N ALA A 195 -17.76 -2.94 4.70
CA ALA A 195 -17.46 -4.21 4.04
C ALA A 195 -15.99 -4.60 4.22
N ALA A 196 -15.43 -4.43 5.42
CA ALA A 196 -14.06 -4.82 5.72
C ALA A 196 -13.83 -6.31 5.43
N ARG A 197 -12.80 -6.60 4.64
CA ARG A 197 -12.41 -7.97 4.26
C ARG A 197 -11.46 -8.60 5.25
N TRP A 198 -10.75 -7.77 6.00
CA TRP A 198 -9.73 -8.18 6.96
C TRP A 198 -10.13 -7.80 8.38
N PRO A 199 -9.63 -8.53 9.41
CA PRO A 199 -9.98 -8.29 10.80
C PRO A 199 -9.78 -6.86 11.27
N PHE A 200 -8.67 -6.25 10.86
CA PHE A 200 -8.35 -4.84 11.11
C PHE A 200 -7.98 -4.19 9.78
N GLU A 201 -8.98 -3.70 9.08
CA GLU A 201 -8.86 -2.96 7.83
C GLU A 201 -9.23 -1.51 8.08
N VAL A 202 -8.39 -0.59 7.66
CA VAL A 202 -8.62 0.86 7.78
C VAL A 202 -8.43 1.49 6.42
N GLN A 203 -9.39 2.30 6.01
CA GLN A 203 -9.29 3.13 4.81
C GLN A 203 -9.15 4.60 5.22
N MET A 204 -8.26 5.33 4.54
CA MET A 204 -7.92 6.73 4.79
C MET A 204 -8.11 7.52 3.51
N PHE A 205 -9.06 8.43 3.53
CA PHE A 205 -9.42 9.27 2.38
C PHE A 205 -9.12 10.73 2.63
N PRO A 206 -8.53 11.46 1.68
CA PRO A 206 -8.59 12.91 1.70
C PRO A 206 -10.04 13.35 1.49
N LYS A 207 -10.49 14.38 2.25
CA LYS A 207 -11.85 14.93 2.12
C LYS A 207 -12.08 15.60 0.78
N ARG A 208 -11.04 16.20 0.23
CA ARG A 208 -11.06 16.78 -1.12
C ARG A 208 -11.05 15.65 -2.17
N GLY A 209 -11.87 15.81 -3.20
CA GLY A 209 -11.99 14.86 -4.31
C GLY A 209 -10.75 14.85 -5.21
N ILE A 210 -9.69 14.18 -4.81
CA ILE A 210 -8.48 13.97 -5.59
C ILE A 210 -8.31 12.51 -5.97
N SER A 211 -7.66 12.28 -7.09
CA SER A 211 -7.52 10.95 -7.65
C SER A 211 -6.12 10.37 -7.56
N ARG A 212 -5.09 11.22 -7.35
CA ARG A 212 -3.68 10.79 -7.34
C ARG A 212 -2.85 11.50 -6.26
N LEU A 213 -1.79 10.82 -5.80
CA LEU A 213 -0.85 11.33 -4.80
C LEU A 213 -0.25 12.71 -5.12
N PRO A 214 0.17 13.02 -6.37
CA PRO A 214 0.73 14.34 -6.70
C PRO A 214 -0.22 15.52 -6.55
N GLU A 215 -1.53 15.27 -6.39
CA GLU A 215 -2.55 16.30 -6.20
C GLU A 215 -2.68 16.76 -4.74
N LEU A 216 -2.04 16.06 -3.80
CA LEU A 216 -2.07 16.43 -2.39
C LEU A 216 -1.44 17.80 -2.14
N SER A 217 -2.17 18.68 -1.46
CA SER A 217 -1.69 19.98 -0.98
C SER A 217 -0.78 19.83 0.23
N ALA A 218 0.00 20.87 0.55
CA ALA A 218 0.89 20.83 1.70
C ALA A 218 0.17 20.58 3.05
N PRO A 219 -0.99 21.20 3.36
CA PRO A 219 -1.76 20.88 4.56
C PRO A 219 -2.23 19.43 4.61
N GLU A 220 -2.71 18.88 3.49
CA GLU A 220 -3.13 17.47 3.40
C GLU A 220 -2.00 16.50 3.69
N LYS A 221 -0.78 16.78 3.20
CA LYS A 221 0.41 15.96 3.46
C LYS A 221 0.82 15.96 4.93
N LEU A 222 0.78 17.13 5.60
CA LEU A 222 1.12 17.25 7.01
C LEU A 222 0.12 16.52 7.91
N GLU A 223 -1.17 16.70 7.64
CA GLU A 223 -2.22 16.00 8.40
C GLU A 223 -2.17 14.49 8.17
N PHE A 224 -1.94 14.05 6.92
CA PHE A 224 -1.74 12.64 6.61
C PHE A 224 -0.65 12.00 7.47
N ALA A 225 0.51 12.63 7.59
CA ALA A 225 1.63 12.08 8.34
C ALA A 225 1.28 11.83 9.81
N THR A 226 0.57 12.75 10.44
CA THR A 226 0.12 12.63 11.83
C THR A 226 -0.97 11.58 11.98
N MET A 227 -1.97 11.59 11.10
CA MET A 227 -3.04 10.61 11.08
C MET A 227 -2.51 9.19 10.86
N TYR A 228 -1.67 9.00 9.84
CA TYR A 228 -1.13 7.69 9.50
C TYR A 228 -0.30 7.10 10.64
N LEU A 229 0.57 7.91 11.26
CA LEU A 229 1.31 7.50 12.46
C LEU A 229 0.38 7.02 13.57
N SER A 230 -0.70 7.76 13.86
CA SER A 230 -1.66 7.40 14.90
C SER A 230 -2.38 6.07 14.61
N ILE A 231 -2.75 5.83 13.35
CA ILE A 231 -3.38 4.57 12.91
C ILE A 231 -2.41 3.38 13.05
N LEU A 232 -1.15 3.53 12.60
CA LEU A 232 -0.14 2.47 12.74
C LEU A 232 0.13 2.13 14.21
N GLN A 233 0.19 3.14 15.08
CA GLN A 233 0.33 2.95 16.52
C GLN A 233 -0.89 2.27 17.15
N ALA A 234 -2.10 2.61 16.73
CA ALA A 234 -3.31 1.94 17.18
C ALA A 234 -3.33 0.47 16.77
N LEU A 235 -2.90 0.15 15.55
CA LEU A 235 -2.74 -1.25 15.09
C LEU A 235 -1.74 -2.02 15.95
N ASP A 236 -0.60 -1.45 16.34
CA ASP A 236 0.39 -2.11 17.20
C ASP A 236 -0.14 -2.32 18.64
N ARG A 237 -0.96 -1.39 19.14
CA ARG A 237 -1.52 -1.48 20.50
C ARG A 237 -2.69 -2.44 20.61
N VAL A 238 -3.54 -2.56 19.57
CA VAL A 238 -4.83 -3.29 19.64
C VAL A 238 -4.71 -4.74 20.11
N LEU A 239 -3.61 -5.41 19.78
CA LEU A 239 -3.32 -6.77 20.24
C LEU A 239 -2.07 -6.87 21.12
N GLY A 240 -1.44 -5.73 21.43
CA GLY A 240 -0.21 -5.66 22.23
C GLY A 240 1.02 -6.29 21.56
N VAL A 241 1.02 -6.35 20.23
CA VAL A 241 2.12 -6.91 19.42
C VAL A 241 2.36 -6.03 18.20
N GLU A 242 3.58 -6.02 17.69
CA GLU A 242 3.84 -5.41 16.39
C GLU A 242 2.94 -6.05 15.34
N MET A 243 2.01 -5.26 14.79
CA MET A 243 0.99 -5.77 13.88
C MET A 243 1.60 -6.02 12.50
N PRO A 244 1.54 -7.25 11.96
CA PRO A 244 1.81 -7.47 10.55
C PRO A 244 0.71 -6.83 9.72
N TYR A 245 1.06 -6.02 8.72
CA TYR A 245 0.07 -5.38 7.86
C TYR A 245 0.56 -5.25 6.42
N ILE A 246 -0.39 -5.05 5.52
CA ILE A 246 -0.18 -4.50 4.19
C ILE A 246 -0.80 -3.10 4.18
N ALA A 247 -0.02 -2.11 3.73
CA ALA A 247 -0.50 -0.78 3.39
C ALA A 247 -0.40 -0.59 1.89
N ALA A 248 -1.45 -0.10 1.24
CA ALA A 248 -1.48 0.06 -0.22
C ALA A 248 -2.23 1.33 -0.62
N TRP A 249 -1.61 2.14 -1.49
CA TRP A 249 -2.26 3.28 -2.11
C TRP A 249 -3.09 2.83 -3.30
N HIS A 250 -4.34 3.28 -3.33
CA HIS A 250 -5.25 3.19 -4.46
C HIS A 250 -5.42 4.57 -5.08
N GLN A 251 -5.23 4.66 -6.38
CA GLN A 251 -5.28 5.93 -7.12
C GLN A 251 -5.76 5.72 -8.56
N ALA A 252 -5.95 6.81 -9.28
CA ALA A 252 -6.31 6.74 -10.71
C ALA A 252 -5.18 6.11 -11.54
N PRO A 253 -5.50 5.37 -12.60
CA PRO A 253 -4.55 5.03 -13.66
C PRO A 253 -3.87 6.29 -14.22
N VAL A 254 -2.65 6.11 -14.75
CA VAL A 254 -1.79 7.22 -15.20
C VAL A 254 -2.49 8.14 -16.21
N HIS A 255 -3.29 7.56 -17.11
CA HIS A 255 -3.97 8.29 -18.19
C HIS A 255 -5.47 8.48 -17.97
N ALA A 256 -5.98 8.17 -16.75
CA ALA A 256 -7.39 8.41 -16.45
C ALA A 256 -7.65 9.89 -16.14
N HIS A 257 -8.72 10.41 -16.73
CA HIS A 257 -9.20 11.79 -16.55
C HIS A 257 -10.68 11.81 -16.16
N ASP A 258 -11.13 10.79 -15.42
CA ASP A 258 -12.50 10.61 -14.99
C ASP A 258 -12.64 10.60 -13.46
N ASP A 259 -13.90 10.73 -13.00
CA ASP A 259 -14.26 10.70 -11.59
C ASP A 259 -14.51 9.27 -11.05
N ASP A 260 -14.10 8.23 -11.79
CA ASP A 260 -14.28 6.83 -11.41
C ASP A 260 -13.18 6.34 -10.45
N SER A 261 -12.25 7.21 -10.08
CA SER A 261 -11.15 6.90 -9.17
C SER A 261 -11.07 7.93 -8.05
N ARG A 262 -10.64 7.48 -6.87
CA ARG A 262 -10.35 8.31 -5.72
C ARG A 262 -9.04 7.88 -5.10
N LEU A 263 -8.22 8.84 -4.69
CA LEU A 263 -7.04 8.53 -3.88
C LEU A 263 -7.47 8.06 -2.49
N PHE A 264 -6.96 6.93 -2.05
CA PHE A 264 -7.03 6.50 -0.65
C PHE A 264 -5.89 5.54 -0.30
N LEU A 265 -5.52 5.53 0.97
CA LEU A 265 -4.63 4.52 1.53
C LEU A 265 -5.48 3.48 2.26
N GLU A 266 -5.24 2.22 1.97
CA GLU A 266 -5.78 1.10 2.73
C GLU A 266 -4.66 0.46 3.54
N VAL A 267 -4.92 0.18 4.82
CA VAL A 267 -4.05 -0.62 5.68
C VAL A 267 -4.87 -1.75 6.27
N PHE A 268 -4.34 -2.96 6.20
CA PHE A 268 -5.04 -4.10 6.78
C PHE A 268 -4.08 -5.15 7.34
N SER A 269 -4.53 -5.82 8.40
CA SER A 269 -3.80 -6.93 9.01
C SER A 269 -4.54 -8.25 8.82
N LEU A 270 -3.75 -9.30 8.58
CA LEU A 270 -4.28 -10.67 8.60
C LEU A 270 -4.34 -11.27 10.02
N ARG A 271 -3.88 -10.53 11.04
CA ARG A 271 -3.94 -10.98 12.44
C ARG A 271 -5.31 -10.66 13.04
N ARG A 272 -6.03 -11.69 13.52
CA ARG A 272 -7.37 -11.56 14.13
C ARG A 272 -7.37 -11.63 15.66
N ALA A 273 -6.30 -12.14 16.24
CA ALA A 273 -6.06 -12.18 17.69
C ALA A 273 -4.56 -12.34 17.93
N ALA A 274 -4.08 -12.16 19.15
CA ALA A 274 -2.66 -12.17 19.49
C ALA A 274 -1.89 -13.38 18.92
N GLY A 275 -2.46 -14.57 18.92
CA GLY A 275 -1.84 -15.79 18.38
C GLY A 275 -2.53 -16.37 17.13
N LYS A 276 -3.43 -15.63 16.46
CA LYS A 276 -4.25 -16.17 15.37
C LYS A 276 -4.21 -15.29 14.13
N LEU A 277 -3.94 -15.91 12.97
CA LEU A 277 -3.96 -15.28 11.67
C LEU A 277 -5.25 -15.66 10.92
N LYS A 278 -5.71 -14.76 10.05
CA LYS A 278 -6.67 -15.06 9.01
C LYS A 278 -5.90 -15.51 7.76
N TYR A 279 -6.05 -16.78 7.43
CA TYR A 279 -5.54 -17.30 6.17
C TYR A 279 -6.61 -17.17 5.07
N LEU A 280 -6.19 -16.89 3.85
CA LEU A 280 -7.07 -16.98 2.69
C LEU A 280 -7.27 -18.46 2.37
N ALA A 281 -8.50 -18.93 2.52
CA ALA A 281 -8.88 -20.31 2.28
C ALA A 281 -9.67 -20.44 0.95
N GLY A 282 -10.40 -21.54 0.78
CA GLY A 282 -11.11 -21.82 -0.46
C GLY A 282 -12.15 -20.76 -0.84
N SER A 283 -12.84 -20.18 0.14
CA SER A 283 -13.83 -19.13 -0.12
C SER A 283 -13.19 -17.90 -0.75
N GLU A 284 -12.12 -17.38 -0.16
CA GLU A 284 -11.44 -16.20 -0.64
C GLU A 284 -10.58 -16.48 -1.88
N SER A 285 -9.75 -17.55 -1.82
CA SER A 285 -8.75 -17.80 -2.86
C SER A 285 -9.34 -18.41 -4.13
N ALA A 286 -10.38 -19.26 -4.01
CA ALA A 286 -10.97 -19.95 -5.15
C ALA A 286 -12.28 -19.31 -5.64
N ALA A 287 -13.13 -18.82 -4.71
CA ALA A 287 -14.43 -18.24 -5.06
C ALA A 287 -14.44 -16.69 -5.01
N GLY A 288 -13.43 -16.05 -4.44
CA GLY A 288 -13.37 -14.60 -4.29
C GLY A 288 -14.37 -14.02 -3.29
N VAL A 289 -14.94 -14.87 -2.40
CA VAL A 289 -15.89 -14.47 -1.36
C VAL A 289 -15.18 -14.31 -0.03
N TRP A 290 -15.15 -13.12 0.49
CA TRP A 290 -14.45 -12.76 1.72
C TRP A 290 -15.29 -13.10 2.95
N ILE A 291 -14.65 -13.69 3.97
CA ILE A 291 -15.25 -13.99 5.27
C ILE A 291 -14.43 -13.26 6.32
N ASN A 292 -15.02 -12.31 7.05
CA ASN A 292 -14.37 -11.61 8.14
C ASN A 292 -14.91 -12.10 9.49
N ASP A 293 -14.02 -12.44 10.41
CA ASP A 293 -14.36 -12.98 11.74
C ASP A 293 -14.63 -11.85 12.77
N ILE A 294 -14.38 -10.59 12.42
CA ILE A 294 -14.56 -9.42 13.30
C ILE A 294 -15.49 -8.44 12.59
N SER A 295 -16.55 -7.98 13.28
CA SER A 295 -17.40 -6.95 12.70
C SER A 295 -16.64 -5.62 12.58
N PRO A 296 -16.90 -4.81 11.54
CA PRO A 296 -16.25 -3.52 11.36
C PRO A 296 -16.39 -2.59 12.56
N GLU A 297 -17.56 -2.59 13.23
CA GLU A 297 -17.82 -1.79 14.42
C GLU A 297 -16.95 -2.24 15.60
N ALA A 298 -16.82 -3.55 15.81
CA ALA A 298 -15.97 -4.10 16.87
C ALA A 298 -14.49 -3.80 16.60
N ALA A 299 -14.04 -3.90 15.36
CA ALA A 299 -12.68 -3.52 14.96
C ALA A 299 -12.41 -2.03 15.21
N ALA A 300 -13.34 -1.15 14.81
CA ALA A 300 -13.23 0.28 15.04
C ALA A 300 -13.22 0.63 16.53
N GLN A 301 -14.09 0.01 17.31
CA GLN A 301 -14.11 0.18 18.77
C GLN A 301 -12.78 -0.23 19.39
N ALA A 302 -12.25 -1.39 19.03
CA ALA A 302 -10.98 -1.88 19.54
C ALA A 302 -9.81 -0.95 19.19
N LEU A 303 -9.75 -0.42 17.97
CA LEU A 303 -8.71 0.52 17.52
C LEU A 303 -8.81 1.90 18.20
N ARG A 304 -10.01 2.37 18.58
CA ARG A 304 -10.21 3.65 19.28
C ARG A 304 -9.86 3.61 20.76
N GLN A 305 -9.94 2.46 21.39
CA GLN A 305 -9.70 2.28 22.84
C GLN A 305 -8.21 2.25 23.21
N GLN A 306 -7.31 2.50 22.28
CA GLN A 306 -5.86 2.35 22.45
C GLN A 306 -5.13 3.68 22.69
#